data_6d7491d72a49c703ee344063d7e1b988
#
_entry.id   6d7491d72a49c703ee344063d7e1b988
#
_cell.length_a   1.000
_cell.length_b   1.000
_cell.length_c   1.000
_cell.angle_alpha   90.00
_cell.angle_beta   90.00
_cell.angle_gamma   90.00
#
_symmetry.space_group_name_H-M   'P 1'
#
loop_
_entity.id
_entity.type
_entity.pdbx_description
1 polymer ?
#
loop_
_entity_poly.entity_id
_entity_poly.type
_entity_poly.pdbx_seq_one_letter_code
_entity_poly.pdbx_strand_id
1 'polypeptide(L)'
;MSNKKRITVKIDTTYKYIRLWNGLFNLTKKELEILATFVDANRDIGDKFENACHVEIKKVVAKKLNITDYNTLNNYVKRFKKKGVILKKGKGYSLNKLLDPETSSVEILIKYGNNR
;
A
#
# COMPACT_ATOMS: atom_id res chain seq x y z
N MET A 1 6.88 -20.83 -28.53
CA MET A 1 5.61 -20.86 -27.79
C MET A 1 5.69 -19.99 -26.56
N SER A 2 4.62 -19.29 -26.27
CA SER A 2 4.62 -18.41 -25.11
C SER A 2 4.46 -19.18 -23.80
N ASN A 3 5.30 -18.86 -22.84
CA ASN A 3 5.18 -19.37 -21.48
C ASN A 3 4.50 -18.39 -20.56
N LYS A 4 3.80 -17.43 -21.13
CA LYS A 4 3.10 -16.42 -20.37
C LYS A 4 1.67 -16.83 -20.11
N LYS A 5 1.22 -16.57 -18.93
CA LYS A 5 -0.17 -16.75 -18.56
C LYS A 5 -0.67 -15.45 -17.92
N ARG A 6 -1.79 -14.98 -18.42
CA ARG A 6 -2.40 -13.77 -17.87
C ARG A 6 -3.47 -14.16 -16.88
N ILE A 7 -3.41 -13.58 -15.72
CA ILE A 7 -4.40 -13.78 -14.67
C ILE A 7 -5.07 -12.46 -14.38
N THR A 8 -6.39 -12.47 -14.45
CA THR A 8 -7.18 -11.31 -14.04
C THR A 8 -7.75 -11.61 -12.67
N VAL A 9 -7.43 -10.76 -11.71
CA VAL A 9 -7.86 -10.93 -10.34
C VAL A 9 -8.89 -9.84 -10.02
N LYS A 10 -10.04 -10.26 -9.53
CA LYS A 10 -11.04 -9.30 -9.06
C LYS A 10 -10.68 -8.87 -7.66
N ILE A 11 -10.44 -7.56 -7.51
CA ILE A 11 -10.05 -6.99 -6.23
C ILE A 11 -11.24 -6.25 -5.65
N ASP A 12 -11.73 -6.71 -4.51
CA ASP A 12 -12.89 -6.12 -3.86
C ASP A 12 -12.56 -5.37 -2.57
N THR A 13 -11.32 -5.45 -2.11
CA THR A 13 -10.86 -4.68 -0.95
C THR A 13 -9.43 -4.23 -1.12
N THR A 14 -9.10 -3.12 -0.48
CA THR A 14 -7.73 -2.60 -0.48
C THR A 14 -6.75 -3.60 0.14
N TYR A 15 -7.16 -4.25 1.22
CA TYR A 15 -6.33 -5.24 1.89
C TYR A 15 -5.95 -6.38 0.94
N LYS A 16 -6.92 -6.92 0.21
CA LYS A 16 -6.66 -7.99 -0.74
C LYS A 16 -5.73 -7.55 -1.86
N TYR A 17 -5.93 -6.31 -2.33
CA TYR A 17 -5.07 -5.76 -3.37
C TYR A 17 -3.61 -5.69 -2.91
N ILE A 18 -3.39 -5.14 -1.72
CA ILE A 18 -2.04 -4.96 -1.19
C ILE A 18 -1.36 -6.32 -0.96
N ARG A 19 -2.11 -7.33 -0.56
CA ARG A 19 -1.57 -8.68 -0.36
C ARG A 19 -0.91 -9.24 -1.61
N LEU A 20 -1.36 -8.84 -2.80
CA LEU A 20 -0.75 -9.29 -4.05
C LEU A 20 0.72 -8.89 -4.13
N TRP A 21 1.08 -7.77 -3.52
CA TRP A 21 2.43 -7.22 -3.59
C TRP A 21 3.29 -7.58 -2.39
N ASN A 22 2.75 -8.33 -1.44
CA ASN A 22 3.45 -8.57 -0.19
C ASN A 22 4.73 -9.40 -0.35
N GLY A 23 4.86 -10.14 -1.44
CA GLY A 23 6.11 -10.82 -1.76
C GLY A 23 7.28 -9.86 -1.94
N LEU A 24 7.00 -8.62 -2.36
CA LEU A 24 8.03 -7.59 -2.52
C LEU A 24 8.34 -6.87 -1.23
N PHE A 25 7.33 -6.62 -0.40
CA PHE A 25 7.49 -5.76 0.77
C PHE A 25 7.70 -6.53 2.07
N ASN A 26 7.28 -7.78 2.12
CA ASN A 26 7.43 -8.64 3.29
C ASN A 26 6.84 -8.02 4.56
N LEU A 27 5.57 -7.65 4.46
CA LEU A 27 4.85 -7.06 5.59
C LEU A 27 4.18 -8.13 6.43
N THR A 28 4.06 -7.87 7.73
CA THR A 28 3.27 -8.71 8.61
C THR A 28 1.78 -8.45 8.37
N LYS A 29 0.92 -9.33 8.90
CA LYS A 29 -0.52 -9.15 8.78
C LYS A 29 -0.97 -7.81 9.37
N LYS A 30 -0.44 -7.45 10.53
CA LYS A 30 -0.78 -6.17 11.17
C LYS A 30 -0.32 -4.99 10.34
N GLU A 31 0.88 -5.06 9.77
CA GLU A 31 1.38 -4.02 8.88
C GLU A 31 0.50 -3.89 7.64
N LEU A 32 0.04 -5.01 7.08
CA LEU A 32 -0.86 -4.99 5.93
C LEU A 32 -2.19 -4.29 6.26
N GLU A 33 -2.74 -4.56 7.44
CA GLU A 33 -3.99 -3.94 7.87
C GLU A 33 -3.84 -2.42 8.00
N ILE A 34 -2.75 -1.98 8.62
CA ILE A 34 -2.48 -0.56 8.81
C ILE A 34 -2.23 0.10 7.46
N LEU A 35 -1.45 -0.53 6.60
CA LEU A 35 -1.17 0.01 5.28
C LEU A 35 -2.44 0.14 4.44
N ALA A 36 -3.31 -0.86 4.47
CA ALA A 36 -4.59 -0.80 3.74
C ALA A 36 -5.40 0.41 4.19
N THR A 37 -5.41 0.69 5.48
CA THR A 37 -6.12 1.85 6.02
C THR A 37 -5.48 3.16 5.54
N PHE A 38 -4.15 3.23 5.46
CA PHE A 38 -3.44 4.38 4.90
C PHE A 38 -3.79 4.60 3.43
N VAL A 39 -3.83 3.53 2.64
CA VAL A 39 -4.17 3.63 1.22
C VAL A 39 -5.59 4.16 1.06
N ASP A 40 -6.54 3.65 1.82
CA ASP A 40 -7.93 4.12 1.78
C ASP A 40 -8.03 5.58 2.18
N ALA A 41 -7.35 5.98 3.26
CA ALA A 41 -7.37 7.37 3.73
C ALA A 41 -6.77 8.32 2.69
N ASN A 42 -5.68 7.91 2.04
CA ASN A 42 -5.07 8.71 0.98
C ASN A 42 -5.99 8.85 -0.23
N ARG A 43 -6.73 7.81 -0.57
CA ARG A 43 -7.69 7.87 -1.66
C ARG A 43 -8.83 8.84 -1.33
N ASP A 44 -9.29 8.82 -0.08
CA ASP A 44 -10.44 9.62 0.33
C ASP A 44 -10.10 11.11 0.46
N ILE A 45 -8.96 11.44 1.06
CA ILE A 45 -8.60 12.83 1.36
C ILE A 45 -7.20 13.24 0.92
N GLY A 46 -6.45 12.32 0.33
CA GLY A 46 -5.04 12.56 0.01
C GLY A 46 -4.78 13.64 -1.02
N ASP A 47 -5.74 13.90 -1.91
CA ASP A 47 -5.60 14.91 -2.97
C ASP A 47 -5.38 16.31 -2.40
N LYS A 48 -5.78 16.54 -1.17
CA LYS A 48 -5.62 17.84 -0.51
C LYS A 48 -4.20 18.06 0.01
N PHE A 49 -3.40 16.99 0.06
CA PHE A 49 -2.08 17.04 0.66
C PHE A 49 -1.05 16.45 -0.29
N GLU A 50 0.14 17.01 -0.27
CA GLU A 50 1.26 16.47 -1.05
C GLU A 50 2.11 15.51 -0.22
N ASN A 51 1.48 14.86 0.76
CA ASN A 51 2.18 14.00 1.70
C ASN A 51 1.24 12.89 2.16
N ALA A 52 1.54 11.67 1.75
CA ALA A 52 0.75 10.50 2.15
C ALA A 52 0.77 10.25 3.65
N CYS A 53 1.73 10.83 4.36
CA CYS A 53 1.86 10.73 5.82
C CYS A 53 1.45 12.02 6.52
N HIS A 54 0.64 12.86 5.86
CA HIS A 54 0.17 14.10 6.48
C HIS A 54 -0.56 13.80 7.79
N VAL A 55 -0.46 14.72 8.74
CA VAL A 55 -1.04 14.54 10.07
C VAL A 55 -2.55 14.24 10.01
N GLU A 56 -3.26 14.89 9.08
CA GLU A 56 -4.70 14.65 8.94
C GLU A 56 -5.00 13.25 8.44
N ILE A 57 -4.16 12.72 7.56
CA ILE A 57 -4.30 11.34 7.09
C ILE A 57 -4.01 10.37 8.23
N LYS A 58 -2.97 10.64 9.01
CA LYS A 58 -2.66 9.82 10.19
C LYS A 58 -3.80 9.82 11.21
N LYS A 59 -4.47 10.96 11.40
CA LYS A 59 -5.62 11.03 12.30
C LYS A 59 -6.77 10.13 11.84
N VAL A 60 -7.05 10.12 10.54
CA VAL A 60 -8.09 9.26 9.98
C VAL A 60 -7.74 7.80 10.20
N VAL A 61 -6.48 7.43 9.93
CA VAL A 61 -6.02 6.05 10.11
C VAL A 61 -6.10 5.63 11.56
N ALA A 62 -5.61 6.47 12.47
CA ALA A 62 -5.65 6.17 13.90
C ALA A 62 -7.07 5.97 14.40
N LYS A 63 -7.99 6.81 13.96
CA LYS A 63 -9.40 6.71 14.34
C LYS A 63 -10.02 5.41 13.86
N LYS A 64 -9.78 5.04 12.61
CA LYS A 64 -10.34 3.81 12.03
C LYS A 64 -9.81 2.55 12.71
N LEU A 65 -8.57 2.59 13.17
CA LEU A 65 -7.91 1.44 13.79
C LEU A 65 -7.93 1.48 15.31
N ASN A 66 -8.56 2.49 15.89
CA ASN A 66 -8.60 2.70 17.35
C ASN A 66 -7.21 2.76 17.97
N ILE A 67 -6.28 3.40 17.27
CA ILE A 67 -4.93 3.63 17.79
C ILE A 67 -4.95 4.95 18.54
N THR A 68 -4.75 4.90 19.85
CA THR A 68 -4.74 6.10 20.70
C THR A 68 -3.36 6.69 20.86
N ASP A 69 -2.32 5.90 20.66
CA ASP A 69 -0.94 6.34 20.80
C ASP A 69 -0.32 6.60 19.43
N TYR A 70 -0.05 7.87 19.14
CA TYR A 70 0.57 8.27 17.88
C TYR A 70 1.95 7.66 17.67
N ASN A 71 2.68 7.38 18.75
CA ASN A 71 4.00 6.74 18.62
C ASN A 71 3.88 5.37 17.99
N THR A 72 2.83 4.63 18.33
CA THR A 72 2.57 3.33 17.73
C THR A 72 2.42 3.46 16.21
N LEU A 73 1.58 4.40 15.77
CA LEU A 73 1.35 4.63 14.36
C LEU A 73 2.62 5.08 13.65
N ASN A 74 3.35 6.02 14.25
CA ASN A 74 4.59 6.53 13.66
C ASN A 74 5.65 5.43 13.52
N ASN A 75 5.69 4.46 14.42
CA ASN A 75 6.60 3.34 14.31
C ASN A 75 6.27 2.47 13.08
N TYR A 76 4.99 2.27 12.79
CA TYR A 76 4.60 1.57 11.57
C TYR A 76 4.98 2.36 10.32
N VAL A 77 4.79 3.67 10.34
CA VAL A 77 5.18 4.54 9.22
C VAL A 77 6.69 4.42 8.97
N LYS A 78 7.50 4.41 10.01
CA LYS A 78 8.95 4.22 9.87
C LYS A 78 9.28 2.88 9.21
N ARG A 79 8.59 1.82 9.59
CA ARG A 79 8.78 0.50 8.96
C ARG A 79 8.39 0.52 7.49
N PHE A 80 7.31 1.19 7.15
CA PHE A 80 6.86 1.31 5.76
C PHE A 80 7.89 2.05 4.91
N LYS A 81 8.49 3.13 5.45
CA LYS A 81 9.56 3.84 4.76
C LYS A 81 10.76 2.93 4.53
N LYS A 82 11.12 2.16 5.54
CA LYS A 82 12.27 1.25 5.47
C LYS A 82 12.04 0.13 4.45
N LYS A 83 10.82 -0.35 4.33
CA LYS A 83 10.48 -1.45 3.44
C LYS A 83 10.12 -0.99 2.01
N GLY A 84 10.21 0.30 1.71
CA GLY A 84 9.93 0.82 0.38
C GLY A 84 8.45 0.98 0.05
N VAL A 85 7.59 0.86 1.04
CA VAL A 85 6.14 1.02 0.89
C VAL A 85 5.77 2.49 0.78
N ILE A 86 6.47 3.33 1.53
CA ILE A 86 6.33 4.78 1.52
C ILE A 86 7.66 5.35 1.05
N LEU A 87 7.58 6.22 0.04
CA LEU A 87 8.76 6.78 -0.61
C LEU A 87 8.82 8.28 -0.42
N LYS A 88 10.04 8.81 -0.32
CA LYS A 88 10.26 10.25 -0.25
C LYS A 88 9.88 10.89 -1.58
N LYS A 89 9.11 11.98 -1.52
CA LYS A 89 8.71 12.73 -2.71
C LYS A 89 8.73 14.23 -2.37
N GLY A 90 9.71 14.96 -2.91
CA GLY A 90 9.87 16.37 -2.57
C GLY A 90 10.05 16.57 -1.09
N LYS A 91 9.21 17.40 -0.49
CA LYS A 91 9.23 17.67 0.95
C LYS A 91 8.36 16.70 1.75
N GLY A 92 7.62 15.84 1.08
CA GLY A 92 6.72 14.90 1.74
C GLY A 92 7.02 13.47 1.36
N TYR A 93 5.98 12.65 1.41
CA TYR A 93 6.07 11.23 1.11
C TYR A 93 4.93 10.82 0.21
N SER A 94 5.13 9.76 -0.56
CA SER A 94 4.08 9.16 -1.37
C SER A 94 4.06 7.65 -1.14
N LEU A 95 2.89 7.05 -1.36
CA LEU A 95 2.78 5.61 -1.37
C LEU A 95 3.45 5.08 -2.63
N ASN A 96 4.04 3.89 -2.54
CA ASN A 96 4.57 3.22 -3.72
C ASN A 96 3.43 3.05 -4.73
N LYS A 97 3.71 3.31 -6.01
CA LYS A 97 2.68 3.26 -7.07
C LYS A 97 2.01 1.91 -7.19
N LEU A 98 2.70 0.84 -6.83
CA LEU A 98 2.11 -0.50 -6.85
C LEU A 98 0.92 -0.64 -5.91
N LEU A 99 0.81 0.25 -4.93
CA LEU A 99 -0.25 0.19 -3.92
C LEU A 99 -1.50 0.96 -4.31
N ASP A 100 -1.53 1.56 -5.51
CA ASP A 100 -2.67 2.35 -5.94
C ASP A 100 -3.80 1.46 -6.47
N PRO A 101 -4.87 1.27 -5.70
CA PRO A 101 -5.99 0.44 -6.15
C PRO A 101 -6.90 1.17 -7.14
N GLU A 102 -6.61 2.45 -7.45
CA GLU A 102 -7.35 3.20 -8.47
C GLU A 102 -7.08 2.67 -9.88
N THR A 103 -6.03 1.87 -10.03
CA THR A 103 -5.81 1.18 -11.28
C THR A 103 -7.02 0.31 -11.58
N SER A 104 -7.71 0.61 -12.68
CA SER A 104 -9.00 -0.02 -12.99
C SER A 104 -8.92 -1.52 -13.19
N SER A 105 -7.76 -2.02 -13.56
CA SER A 105 -7.54 -3.45 -13.67
C SER A 105 -6.09 -3.76 -13.36
N VAL A 106 -5.87 -4.93 -12.76
CA VAL A 106 -4.53 -5.42 -12.48
C VAL A 106 -4.33 -6.69 -13.28
N GLU A 107 -3.32 -6.68 -14.12
CA GLU A 107 -2.94 -7.87 -14.87
C GLU A 107 -1.64 -8.41 -14.33
N ILE A 108 -1.64 -9.70 -14.04
CA ILE A 108 -0.45 -10.40 -13.59
C ILE A 108 -0.01 -11.32 -14.71
N LEU A 109 1.20 -11.09 -15.20
CA LEU A 109 1.79 -11.98 -16.20
C LEU A 109 2.69 -12.96 -15.50
N ILE A 110 2.36 -14.23 -15.65
CA ILE A 110 3.15 -15.29 -15.07
C ILE A 110 3.92 -15.98 -16.20
N LYS A 111 5.21 -16.04 -16.03
CA LYS A 111 6.08 -16.75 -16.97
C LYS A 111 6.43 -18.12 -16.41
N TYR A 112 6.33 -19.12 -17.25
CA TYR A 112 6.70 -20.48 -16.88
C TYR A 112 8.01 -20.87 -17.55
N GLY A 113 8.60 -21.91 -17.03
CA GLY A 113 9.81 -22.47 -17.61
C GLY A 113 11.02 -21.62 -17.28
N ASN A 114 11.84 -21.38 -18.29
CA ASN A 114 13.16 -20.81 -18.10
C ASN A 114 13.21 -19.31 -18.16
N ASN A 115 12.20 -18.65 -17.76
CA ASN A 115 12.23 -17.20 -17.78
C ASN A 115 13.11 -16.68 -16.67
N ARG A 116 14.28 -16.59 -16.97
CA ARG A 116 15.27 -16.08 -16.04
C ARG A 116 16.03 -15.02 -16.65
#